data_4b88724bf925eab45b47018b6b8dc7f0
#
_entry.id   4b88724bf925eab45b47018b6b8dc7f0
#
_cell.length_a   1.000
_cell.length_b   1.000
_cell.length_c   1.000
_cell.angle_alpha   90.00
_cell.angle_beta   90.00
_cell.angle_gamma   90.00
#
_symmetry.space_group_name_H-M   'P 1'
#
loop_
_entity.id
_entity.type
_entity.pdbx_description
1 polymer ?
#
loop_
_entity_poly.entity_id
_entity_poly.type
_entity_poly.pdbx_seq_one_letter_code
_entity_poly.pdbx_strand_id
1 'polypeptide(L)'
;MKYAWIREHRDSYPVAAMCRTLQVSPSGYYDWLDRPPSPRAQRHLRIQEAVAQVHAQSHGIYGSHKIARQLAAQPELESACRNTVAKAMRQMGLKSRVVKGFTPITTKADDTKQPADNLLAQDFTASAANRKWVTDITYLPTAAGWVYLAVVLDLFSRKAIGWAMSHSLATDLVATALRQAIESRRPEGTKLLHHSDRGCQYTSDAYQHTLKTLGIQCSMSRTGCCYDNAVMERFFWSLKHEWTNHQTFDNLAAARLSVFRYIETFYNSQRLHQTLNYLTPNQFEAENAPATAA
;
A
#
# COMPACT_ATOMS: atom_id res chain seq x y z
N MET A 1 22.95 -1.22 -35.81
CA MET A 1 23.89 -0.14 -35.46
C MET A 1 24.23 0.75 -36.67
N LYS A 2 24.70 0.22 -37.83
CA LYS A 2 25.13 1.06 -38.98
C LYS A 2 24.04 2.01 -39.50
N TYR A 3 22.81 1.55 -39.74
CA TYR A 3 21.70 2.40 -40.24
C TYR A 3 21.26 3.47 -39.23
N ALA A 4 21.28 3.20 -37.93
CA ALA A 4 20.99 4.18 -36.89
C ALA A 4 22.01 5.33 -36.91
N TRP A 5 23.29 4.98 -37.06
CA TRP A 5 24.37 5.98 -37.19
C TRP A 5 24.21 6.83 -38.44
N ILE A 6 23.87 6.24 -39.61
CA ILE A 6 23.58 6.99 -40.86
C ILE A 6 22.43 7.98 -40.65
N ARG A 7 21.35 7.57 -39.94
CA ARG A 7 20.21 8.43 -39.63
C ARG A 7 20.60 9.64 -38.79
N GLU A 8 21.45 9.43 -37.77
CA GLU A 8 21.92 10.50 -36.88
C GLU A 8 22.81 11.53 -37.60
N HIS A 9 23.52 11.12 -38.65
CA HIS A 9 24.48 11.97 -39.36
C HIS A 9 24.03 12.40 -40.76
N ARG A 10 22.79 12.12 -41.18
CA ARG A 10 22.26 12.39 -42.53
C ARG A 10 22.24 13.86 -42.91
N ASP A 11 22.17 14.76 -41.92
CA ASP A 11 22.17 16.20 -42.12
C ASP A 11 23.60 16.77 -42.29
N SER A 12 24.61 16.00 -41.90
CA SER A 12 26.02 16.38 -41.97
C SER A 12 26.77 15.73 -43.14
N TYR A 13 26.33 14.56 -43.61
CA TYR A 13 27.00 13.82 -44.69
C TYR A 13 26.02 13.18 -45.65
N PRO A 14 26.37 13.09 -46.97
CA PRO A 14 25.52 12.42 -47.96
C PRO A 14 25.33 10.91 -47.58
N VAL A 15 24.06 10.46 -47.54
CA VAL A 15 23.69 9.08 -47.20
C VAL A 15 24.44 8.05 -48.08
N ALA A 16 24.57 8.31 -49.39
CA ALA A 16 25.27 7.41 -50.29
C ALA A 16 26.77 7.25 -49.97
N ALA A 17 27.45 8.31 -49.50
CA ALA A 17 28.84 8.23 -49.06
C ALA A 17 28.97 7.42 -47.77
N MET A 18 28.11 7.67 -46.80
CA MET A 18 28.08 6.91 -45.55
C MET A 18 27.79 5.43 -45.76
N CYS A 19 26.83 5.11 -46.65
CA CYS A 19 26.52 3.72 -47.00
C CYS A 19 27.72 3.00 -47.63
N ARG A 20 28.45 3.66 -48.52
CA ARG A 20 29.69 3.11 -49.14
C ARG A 20 30.75 2.84 -48.08
N THR A 21 31.04 3.82 -47.23
CA THR A 21 32.05 3.71 -46.17
C THR A 21 31.72 2.61 -45.15
N LEU A 22 30.44 2.48 -44.77
CA LEU A 22 29.97 1.49 -43.84
C LEU A 22 29.64 0.14 -44.48
N GLN A 23 29.84 0.00 -45.82
CA GLN A 23 29.57 -1.21 -46.59
C GLN A 23 28.13 -1.73 -46.38
N VAL A 24 27.14 -0.88 -46.55
CA VAL A 24 25.70 -1.20 -46.49
C VAL A 24 25.00 -0.65 -47.75
N SER A 25 23.89 -1.32 -48.12
CA SER A 25 23.09 -0.88 -49.27
C SER A 25 22.31 0.40 -48.95
N PRO A 26 22.31 1.43 -49.84
CA PRO A 26 21.42 2.57 -49.70
C PRO A 26 19.93 2.18 -49.71
N SER A 27 19.51 1.25 -50.56
CA SER A 27 18.14 0.74 -50.57
C SER A 27 17.79 0.07 -49.27
N GLY A 28 18.68 -0.74 -48.71
CA GLY A 28 18.50 -1.35 -47.38
C GLY A 28 18.40 -0.32 -46.23
N TYR A 29 19.05 0.83 -46.37
CA TYR A 29 18.91 1.93 -45.44
C TYR A 29 17.50 2.56 -45.50
N TYR A 30 16.99 2.86 -46.70
CA TYR A 30 15.66 3.44 -46.87
C TYR A 30 14.57 2.43 -46.46
N ASP A 31 14.69 1.17 -46.86
CA ASP A 31 13.78 0.11 -46.37
C ASP A 31 13.76 0.00 -44.83
N TRP A 32 14.94 0.14 -44.19
CA TRP A 32 15.04 0.15 -42.76
C TRP A 32 14.41 1.39 -42.12
N LEU A 33 14.53 2.55 -42.76
CA LEU A 33 13.98 3.84 -42.32
C LEU A 33 12.46 3.81 -42.32
N ASP A 34 11.87 3.28 -43.41
CA ASP A 34 10.42 3.24 -43.61
C ASP A 34 9.75 1.99 -43.02
N ARG A 35 10.57 1.05 -42.57
CA ARG A 35 10.05 -0.21 -41.99
C ARG A 35 9.26 0.04 -40.71
N PRO A 36 7.99 -0.38 -40.62
CA PRO A 36 7.23 -0.27 -39.39
C PRO A 36 7.86 -1.14 -38.29
N PRO A 37 7.71 -0.75 -37.04
CA PRO A 37 8.20 -1.53 -35.90
C PRO A 37 7.71 -2.98 -35.98
N SER A 38 8.60 -3.94 -35.73
CA SER A 38 8.23 -5.35 -35.70
C SER A 38 7.11 -5.62 -34.66
N PRO A 39 6.31 -6.68 -34.80
CA PRO A 39 5.29 -7.03 -33.80
C PRO A 39 5.86 -7.15 -32.38
N ARG A 40 7.10 -7.63 -32.26
CA ARG A 40 7.83 -7.68 -30.99
C ARG A 40 8.15 -6.29 -30.43
N ALA A 41 8.56 -5.35 -31.29
CA ALA A 41 8.84 -3.97 -30.90
C ALA A 41 7.56 -3.23 -30.49
N GLN A 42 6.49 -3.41 -31.26
CA GLN A 42 5.16 -2.85 -30.95
C GLN A 42 4.64 -3.38 -29.59
N ARG A 43 4.75 -4.69 -29.37
CA ARG A 43 4.38 -5.29 -28.10
C ARG A 43 5.22 -4.74 -26.93
N HIS A 44 6.52 -4.51 -27.16
CA HIS A 44 7.41 -3.94 -26.15
C HIS A 44 6.99 -2.52 -25.78
N LEU A 45 6.65 -1.68 -26.76
CA LEU A 45 6.13 -0.33 -26.51
C LEU A 45 4.82 -0.35 -25.71
N ARG A 46 3.86 -1.21 -26.07
CA ARG A 46 2.61 -1.36 -25.29
C ARG A 46 2.86 -1.77 -23.85
N ILE A 47 3.81 -2.67 -23.62
CA ILE A 47 4.21 -3.05 -22.25
C ILE A 47 4.80 -1.85 -21.48
N GLN A 48 5.66 -1.06 -22.12
CA GLN A 48 6.23 0.13 -21.48
C GLN A 48 5.16 1.16 -21.13
N GLU A 49 4.24 1.45 -22.04
CA GLU A 49 3.11 2.37 -21.82
C GLU A 49 2.25 1.89 -20.63
N ALA A 50 1.85 0.62 -20.63
CA ALA A 50 1.05 0.05 -19.56
C ALA A 50 1.78 0.04 -18.21
N VAL A 51 3.09 -0.26 -18.20
CA VAL A 51 3.93 -0.18 -17.00
C VAL A 51 4.01 1.25 -16.48
N ALA A 52 4.20 2.25 -17.35
CA ALA A 52 4.23 3.66 -16.95
C ALA A 52 2.89 4.11 -16.36
N GLN A 53 1.78 3.72 -16.99
CA GLN A 53 0.44 4.03 -16.53
C GLN A 53 0.16 3.43 -15.14
N VAL A 54 0.40 2.13 -14.94
CA VAL A 54 0.19 1.46 -13.64
C VAL A 54 1.09 2.03 -12.57
N HIS A 55 2.35 2.35 -12.89
CA HIS A 55 3.27 2.98 -11.96
C HIS A 55 2.77 4.37 -11.53
N ALA A 56 2.28 5.19 -12.46
CA ALA A 56 1.72 6.51 -12.17
C ALA A 56 0.42 6.40 -11.33
N GLN A 57 -0.51 5.52 -11.69
CA GLN A 57 -1.75 5.26 -10.96
C GLN A 57 -1.50 4.81 -9.51
N SER A 58 -0.43 4.06 -9.28
CA SER A 58 0.00 3.67 -7.93
C SER A 58 0.84 4.74 -7.22
N HIS A 59 0.86 5.97 -7.70
CA HIS A 59 1.68 7.06 -7.15
C HIS A 59 3.18 6.73 -7.06
N GLY A 60 3.69 5.89 -7.96
CA GLY A 60 5.07 5.43 -7.93
C GLY A 60 5.38 4.36 -6.87
N ILE A 61 4.38 3.81 -6.21
CA ILE A 61 4.55 2.85 -5.10
C ILE A 61 4.83 1.44 -5.62
N TYR A 62 4.21 1.04 -6.73
CA TYR A 62 4.32 -0.33 -7.21
C TYR A 62 5.67 -0.61 -7.86
N GLY A 63 6.27 -1.72 -7.45
CA GLY A 63 7.39 -2.35 -8.13
C GLY A 63 6.93 -3.44 -9.12
N SER A 64 7.89 -4.05 -9.80
CA SER A 64 7.64 -5.02 -10.88
C SER A 64 6.69 -6.16 -10.55
N HIS A 65 6.61 -6.61 -9.29
CA HIS A 65 5.70 -7.68 -8.88
C HIS A 65 4.22 -7.26 -8.97
N LYS A 66 3.87 -6.12 -8.36
CA LYS A 66 2.49 -5.62 -8.35
C LYS A 66 2.05 -5.16 -9.73
N ILE A 67 2.96 -4.51 -10.49
CA ILE A 67 2.70 -4.09 -11.86
C ILE A 67 2.43 -5.33 -12.75
N ALA A 68 3.29 -6.36 -12.71
CA ALA A 68 3.07 -7.57 -13.48
C ALA A 68 1.72 -8.23 -13.14
N ARG A 69 1.32 -8.22 -11.88
CA ARG A 69 0.03 -8.76 -11.46
C ARG A 69 -1.15 -7.97 -12.03
N GLN A 70 -1.06 -6.64 -12.07
CA GLN A 70 -2.10 -5.82 -12.73
C GLN A 70 -2.15 -6.01 -14.24
N LEU A 71 -0.99 -6.14 -14.90
CA LEU A 71 -0.95 -6.38 -16.35
C LEU A 71 -1.49 -7.77 -16.72
N ALA A 72 -1.33 -8.76 -15.86
CA ALA A 72 -1.89 -10.11 -16.07
C ALA A 72 -3.43 -10.15 -16.12
N ALA A 73 -4.11 -9.14 -15.60
CA ALA A 73 -5.55 -8.98 -15.73
C ALA A 73 -5.99 -8.44 -17.11
N GLN A 74 -5.04 -8.01 -17.96
CA GLN A 74 -5.30 -7.50 -19.31
C GLN A 74 -4.95 -8.61 -20.33
N PRO A 75 -5.89 -9.11 -21.12
CA PRO A 75 -5.67 -10.27 -22.01
C PRO A 75 -4.48 -10.09 -22.96
N GLU A 76 -4.27 -8.88 -23.48
CA GLU A 76 -3.17 -8.57 -24.41
C GLU A 76 -1.77 -8.56 -23.74
N LEU A 77 -1.71 -8.39 -22.42
CA LEU A 77 -0.50 -8.22 -21.62
C LEU A 77 -0.28 -9.33 -20.59
N GLU A 78 -1.19 -10.31 -20.53
CA GLU A 78 -1.12 -11.44 -19.57
C GLU A 78 0.26 -12.11 -19.52
N SER A 79 0.91 -12.24 -20.67
CA SER A 79 2.26 -12.83 -20.79
C SER A 79 3.41 -11.88 -20.41
N ALA A 80 3.11 -10.64 -19.92
CA ALA A 80 4.13 -9.72 -19.42
C ALA A 80 4.60 -10.14 -18.03
N CYS A 81 5.48 -11.14 -17.96
CA CYS A 81 6.02 -11.63 -16.69
C CYS A 81 6.81 -10.54 -15.94
N ARG A 82 7.03 -10.77 -14.62
CA ARG A 82 7.78 -9.87 -13.74
C ARG A 82 9.10 -9.38 -14.33
N ASN A 83 9.87 -10.27 -14.97
CA ASN A 83 11.19 -9.92 -15.52
C ASN A 83 11.07 -8.95 -16.70
N THR A 84 10.04 -9.12 -17.54
CA THR A 84 9.73 -8.21 -18.64
C THR A 84 9.36 -6.82 -18.11
N VAL A 85 8.51 -6.77 -17.10
CA VAL A 85 8.12 -5.52 -16.41
C VAL A 85 9.33 -4.85 -15.75
N ALA A 86 10.16 -5.61 -15.03
CA ALA A 86 11.36 -5.07 -14.40
C ALA A 86 12.36 -4.49 -15.41
N LYS A 87 12.49 -5.12 -16.60
CA LYS A 87 13.30 -4.59 -17.69
C LYS A 87 12.72 -3.29 -18.25
N ALA A 88 11.40 -3.23 -18.48
CA ALA A 88 10.71 -2.03 -18.94
C ALA A 88 10.87 -0.87 -17.94
N MET A 89 10.64 -1.12 -16.64
CA MET A 89 10.86 -0.13 -15.58
C MET A 89 12.29 0.43 -15.60
N ARG A 90 13.31 -0.45 -15.72
CA ARG A 90 14.71 -0.04 -15.76
C ARG A 90 15.01 0.83 -17.00
N GLN A 91 14.48 0.49 -18.16
CA GLN A 91 14.66 1.25 -19.39
C GLN A 91 14.04 2.65 -19.31
N MET A 92 12.95 2.80 -18.59
CA MET A 92 12.25 4.07 -18.36
C MET A 92 12.73 4.82 -17.11
N GLY A 93 13.71 4.29 -16.36
CA GLY A 93 14.21 4.90 -15.13
C GLY A 93 13.21 4.86 -13.96
N LEU A 94 12.14 4.05 -14.06
CA LEU A 94 11.10 3.95 -13.04
C LEU A 94 11.58 3.12 -11.84
N LYS A 95 11.38 3.65 -10.63
CA LYS A 95 11.71 2.98 -9.37
C LYS A 95 10.52 3.04 -8.42
N SER A 96 10.31 1.98 -7.64
CA SER A 96 9.34 2.00 -6.53
C SER A 96 9.81 2.97 -5.45
N ARG A 97 8.88 3.75 -4.89
CA ARG A 97 9.16 4.69 -3.78
C ARG A 97 9.58 4.01 -2.48
N VAL A 98 9.27 2.73 -2.32
CA VAL A 98 9.56 2.00 -1.09
C VAL A 98 11.05 1.76 -0.95
N VAL A 99 11.68 2.51 -0.07
CA VAL A 99 13.08 2.37 0.32
C VAL A 99 13.14 1.68 1.68
N LYS A 100 14.08 0.74 1.88
CA LYS A 100 14.33 0.14 3.20
C LYS A 100 14.84 1.22 4.15
N GLY A 101 14.19 1.41 5.28
CA GLY A 101 14.59 2.42 6.28
C GLY A 101 14.04 2.12 7.67
N PHE A 102 14.61 2.76 8.61
CA PHE A 102 14.54 2.92 10.06
C PHE A 102 13.26 2.44 10.78
N THR A 103 13.43 1.76 11.93
CA THR A 103 12.36 1.32 12.85
C THR A 103 12.46 2.10 14.17
N PRO A 104 11.50 2.97 14.51
CA PRO A 104 11.46 3.65 15.82
C PRO A 104 10.78 2.80 16.89
N ILE A 105 11.19 2.96 18.17
CA ILE A 105 10.57 2.35 19.37
C ILE A 105 9.69 3.42 20.02
N THR A 106 8.40 3.14 20.27
CA THR A 106 7.41 4.19 20.56
C THR A 106 6.48 3.95 21.77
N THR A 107 6.49 2.81 22.45
CA THR A 107 5.49 2.50 23.46
C THR A 107 6.07 2.58 24.88
N LYS A 108 5.42 3.37 25.79
CA LYS A 108 5.60 3.29 27.23
C LYS A 108 4.37 2.57 27.83
N ALA A 109 4.59 1.43 28.48
CA ALA A 109 3.56 0.76 29.23
C ALA A 109 3.27 1.52 30.54
N ASP A 110 2.02 1.49 30.99
CA ASP A 110 1.63 1.92 32.33
C ASP A 110 1.59 0.67 33.23
N ASP A 111 2.61 0.53 34.06
CA ASP A 111 2.80 -0.63 34.92
C ASP A 111 1.78 -0.69 36.12
N THR A 112 0.91 0.31 36.27
CA THR A 112 -0.05 0.40 37.39
C THR A 112 -1.38 -0.32 37.12
N LYS A 113 -1.68 -0.67 35.85
CA LYS A 113 -2.93 -1.32 35.43
C LYS A 113 -2.70 -2.77 35.01
N GLN A 114 -3.60 -3.66 35.40
CA GLN A 114 -3.58 -5.04 34.90
C GLN A 114 -4.05 -5.10 33.45
N PRO A 115 -3.18 -5.48 32.50
CA PRO A 115 -3.55 -5.63 31.09
C PRO A 115 -4.39 -6.89 30.89
N ALA A 116 -5.21 -6.87 29.83
CA ALA A 116 -5.92 -8.08 29.40
C ALA A 116 -4.94 -9.13 28.86
N ASP A 117 -5.36 -10.40 28.85
CA ASP A 117 -4.60 -11.50 28.29
C ASP A 117 -4.37 -11.37 26.80
N ASN A 118 -3.28 -11.94 26.29
CA ASN A 118 -3.03 -12.02 24.85
C ASN A 118 -3.82 -13.18 24.23
N LEU A 119 -5.06 -12.92 23.86
CA LEU A 119 -5.94 -13.90 23.23
C LEU A 119 -5.70 -14.01 21.72
N LEU A 120 -5.10 -12.99 21.09
CA LEU A 120 -4.75 -13.03 19.66
C LEU A 120 -3.62 -14.04 19.40
N ALA A 121 -2.64 -14.14 20.32
CA ALA A 121 -1.54 -15.12 20.30
C ALA A 121 -0.82 -15.21 18.93
N GLN A 122 -0.66 -14.07 18.24
CA GLN A 122 -0.06 -13.97 16.89
C GLN A 122 -0.85 -14.70 15.78
N ASP A 123 -2.06 -15.16 16.05
CA ASP A 123 -2.95 -15.67 15.01
C ASP A 123 -3.68 -14.53 14.30
N PHE A 124 -3.01 -13.99 13.28
CA PHE A 124 -3.50 -12.88 12.46
C PHE A 124 -4.46 -13.33 11.36
N THR A 125 -4.95 -14.55 11.38
CA THR A 125 -5.99 -15.05 10.47
C THR A 125 -7.38 -14.82 11.07
N ALA A 126 -8.36 -14.53 10.21
CA ALA A 126 -9.76 -14.43 10.61
C ALA A 126 -10.62 -15.12 9.56
N SER A 127 -11.63 -15.86 10.02
CA SER A 127 -12.51 -16.63 9.14
C SER A 127 -13.58 -15.78 8.45
N ALA A 128 -13.87 -14.60 8.98
CA ALA A 128 -14.84 -13.65 8.43
C ALA A 128 -14.53 -12.24 8.91
N ALA A 129 -15.11 -11.24 8.26
CA ALA A 129 -15.07 -9.86 8.70
C ALA A 129 -15.66 -9.73 10.13
N ASN A 130 -15.16 -8.74 10.87
CA ASN A 130 -15.62 -8.42 12.22
C ASN A 130 -15.40 -9.54 13.27
N ARG A 131 -14.43 -10.44 13.05
CA ARG A 131 -14.02 -11.44 14.04
C ARG A 131 -12.83 -11.01 14.86
N LYS A 132 -11.86 -10.37 14.23
CA LYS A 132 -10.64 -9.90 14.88
C LYS A 132 -10.27 -8.53 14.34
N TRP A 133 -10.26 -7.53 15.20
CA TRP A 133 -9.75 -6.20 14.90
C TRP A 133 -8.45 -5.97 15.65
N VAL A 134 -7.51 -5.29 15.02
CA VAL A 134 -6.25 -4.84 15.64
C VAL A 134 -6.16 -3.32 15.56
N THR A 135 -5.60 -2.70 16.57
CA THR A 135 -5.46 -1.26 16.66
C THR A 135 -4.09 -0.87 17.18
N ASP A 136 -3.65 0.31 16.79
CA ASP A 136 -2.41 0.90 17.29
C ASP A 136 -2.37 2.40 16.94
N ILE A 137 -1.42 3.11 17.56
CA ILE A 137 -1.18 4.54 17.36
C ILE A 137 0.17 4.75 16.71
N THR A 138 0.22 5.67 15.76
CA THR A 138 1.48 6.22 15.26
C THR A 138 1.48 7.74 15.31
N TYR A 139 2.62 8.35 15.07
CA TYR A 139 2.76 9.80 15.02
C TYR A 139 3.37 10.24 13.68
N LEU A 140 2.99 11.44 13.25
CA LEU A 140 3.47 12.10 12.06
C LEU A 140 3.99 13.49 12.42
N PRO A 141 5.15 13.92 11.86
CA PRO A 141 5.63 15.28 12.06
C PRO A 141 4.85 16.26 11.21
N THR A 142 4.57 17.44 11.78
CA THR A 142 4.08 18.61 11.05
C THR A 142 4.91 19.84 11.43
N ALA A 143 4.82 20.91 10.66
CA ALA A 143 5.46 22.18 11.02
C ALA A 143 4.92 22.75 12.36
N ALA A 144 3.65 22.44 12.68
CA ALA A 144 3.00 22.82 13.95
C ALA A 144 3.26 21.84 15.12
N GLY A 145 4.15 20.85 14.96
CA GLY A 145 4.46 19.81 15.96
C GLY A 145 3.95 18.43 15.59
N TRP A 146 3.98 17.52 16.55
CA TRP A 146 3.56 16.14 16.37
C TRP A 146 2.03 16.02 16.31
N VAL A 147 1.55 15.16 15.43
CA VAL A 147 0.15 14.71 15.38
C VAL A 147 0.11 13.19 15.48
N TYR A 148 -0.91 12.68 16.14
CA TYR A 148 -1.09 11.26 16.40
C TYR A 148 -2.22 10.70 15.53
N LEU A 149 -2.05 9.49 15.06
CA LEU A 149 -3.00 8.74 14.25
C LEU A 149 -3.27 7.41 14.91
N ALA A 150 -4.52 7.18 15.34
CA ALA A 150 -5.00 5.85 15.74
C ALA A 150 -5.73 5.21 14.57
N VAL A 151 -5.54 3.90 14.37
CA VAL A 151 -6.17 3.13 13.29
C VAL A 151 -6.67 1.80 13.83
N VAL A 152 -7.84 1.37 13.34
CA VAL A 152 -8.41 0.04 13.56
C VAL A 152 -8.43 -0.70 12.24
N LEU A 153 -7.84 -1.90 12.21
CA LEU A 153 -7.83 -2.80 11.04
C LEU A 153 -8.65 -4.06 11.33
N ASP A 154 -9.41 -4.49 10.34
CA ASP A 154 -10.00 -5.83 10.33
C ASP A 154 -8.98 -6.85 9.79
N LEU A 155 -8.67 -7.88 10.59
CA LEU A 155 -7.68 -8.89 10.22
C LEU A 155 -8.14 -9.78 9.06
N PHE A 156 -9.43 -9.89 8.80
CA PHE A 156 -9.96 -10.67 7.68
C PHE A 156 -9.50 -10.12 6.34
N SER A 157 -9.72 -8.83 6.13
CA SER A 157 -9.48 -8.15 4.86
C SER A 157 -8.28 -7.21 4.88
N ARG A 158 -7.65 -7.02 6.05
CA ARG A 158 -6.62 -5.98 6.26
C ARG A 158 -7.16 -4.55 6.04
N LYS A 159 -8.47 -4.36 5.98
CA LYS A 159 -9.11 -3.09 5.76
C LYS A 159 -8.99 -2.17 6.97
N ALA A 160 -8.61 -0.93 6.75
CA ALA A 160 -8.69 0.12 7.76
C ALA A 160 -10.17 0.55 7.86
N ILE A 161 -10.79 0.25 8.99
CA ILE A 161 -12.24 0.38 9.22
C ILE A 161 -12.62 1.54 10.12
N GLY A 162 -11.64 2.10 10.83
CA GLY A 162 -11.81 3.30 11.64
C GLY A 162 -10.44 3.94 11.90
N TRP A 163 -10.39 5.26 11.92
CA TRP A 163 -9.18 6.00 12.21
C TRP A 163 -9.47 7.40 12.72
N ALA A 164 -8.60 7.95 13.52
CA ALA A 164 -8.70 9.31 14.04
C ALA A 164 -7.34 9.96 14.15
N MET A 165 -7.30 11.29 14.06
CA MET A 165 -6.09 12.08 14.26
C MET A 165 -6.31 13.23 15.24
N SER A 166 -5.29 13.48 16.07
CA SER A 166 -5.30 14.54 17.09
C SER A 166 -3.89 15.08 17.35
N HIS A 167 -3.79 16.27 17.91
CA HIS A 167 -2.57 16.80 18.53
C HIS A 167 -2.27 16.16 19.88
N SER A 168 -3.26 15.53 20.50
CA SER A 168 -3.14 14.91 21.82
C SER A 168 -3.16 13.38 21.72
N LEU A 169 -2.29 12.75 22.48
CA LEU A 169 -2.24 11.29 22.67
C LEU A 169 -3.19 10.85 23.82
N ALA A 170 -4.37 11.44 23.89
CA ALA A 170 -5.39 11.11 24.89
C ALA A 170 -6.22 9.89 24.48
N THR A 171 -6.93 9.29 25.46
CA THR A 171 -7.85 8.17 25.25
C THR A 171 -8.94 8.46 24.21
N ASP A 172 -9.37 9.72 24.08
CA ASP A 172 -10.37 10.14 23.07
C ASP A 172 -9.94 9.87 21.64
N LEU A 173 -8.63 9.89 21.35
CA LEU A 173 -8.09 9.56 20.04
C LEU A 173 -8.45 8.11 19.63
N VAL A 174 -8.15 7.13 20.51
CA VAL A 174 -8.43 5.71 20.25
C VAL A 174 -9.92 5.40 20.33
N ALA A 175 -10.65 6.08 21.22
CA ALA A 175 -12.10 5.96 21.34
C ALA A 175 -12.82 6.46 20.08
N THR A 176 -12.34 7.53 19.47
CA THR A 176 -12.89 8.05 18.21
C THR A 176 -12.63 7.09 17.05
N ALA A 177 -11.42 6.52 16.94
CA ALA A 177 -11.12 5.52 15.91
C ALA A 177 -11.99 4.26 16.07
N LEU A 178 -12.16 3.77 17.30
CA LEU A 178 -13.04 2.63 17.61
C LEU A 178 -14.50 2.93 17.27
N ARG A 179 -15.01 4.10 17.63
CA ARG A 179 -16.40 4.52 17.32
C ARG A 179 -16.64 4.51 15.81
N GLN A 180 -15.74 5.08 15.02
CA GLN A 180 -15.85 5.03 13.56
C GLN A 180 -15.86 3.59 13.03
N ALA A 181 -15.01 2.70 13.57
CA ALA A 181 -15.00 1.30 13.19
C ALA A 181 -16.35 0.62 13.48
N ILE A 182 -16.93 0.87 14.65
CA ILE A 182 -18.24 0.31 15.07
C ILE A 182 -19.36 0.85 14.17
N GLU A 183 -19.39 2.15 13.94
CA GLU A 183 -20.41 2.80 13.09
C GLU A 183 -20.36 2.29 11.63
N SER A 184 -19.14 2.09 11.09
CA SER A 184 -18.95 1.61 9.73
C SER A 184 -19.27 0.13 9.56
N ARG A 185 -19.05 -0.68 10.62
CA ARG A 185 -19.12 -2.16 10.54
C ARG A 185 -20.34 -2.77 11.18
N ARG A 186 -20.95 -2.10 12.18
CA ARG A 186 -22.07 -2.59 12.97
C ARG A 186 -21.91 -4.08 13.34
N PRO A 187 -20.91 -4.46 14.13
CA PRO A 187 -20.52 -5.86 14.36
C PRO A 187 -21.49 -6.59 15.29
N GLU A 188 -22.78 -6.49 15.05
CA GLU A 188 -23.84 -7.07 15.88
C GLU A 188 -23.76 -8.61 15.90
N GLY A 189 -23.96 -9.20 17.07
CA GLY A 189 -24.01 -10.65 17.27
C GLY A 189 -22.69 -11.39 17.02
N THR A 190 -21.58 -10.69 16.80
CA THR A 190 -20.27 -11.31 16.56
C THR A 190 -19.47 -11.38 17.86
N LYS A 191 -18.72 -12.48 18.06
CA LYS A 191 -17.69 -12.55 19.10
C LYS A 191 -16.45 -11.82 18.58
N LEU A 192 -16.49 -10.49 18.57
CA LEU A 192 -15.39 -9.66 18.08
C LEU A 192 -14.26 -9.63 19.10
N LEU A 193 -13.06 -10.00 18.69
CA LEU A 193 -11.81 -9.81 19.42
C LEU A 193 -11.17 -8.49 18.98
N HIS A 194 -10.89 -7.61 19.95
CA HIS A 194 -10.19 -6.35 19.72
C HIS A 194 -8.83 -6.40 20.39
N HIS A 195 -7.76 -6.34 19.59
CA HIS A 195 -6.38 -6.45 20.07
C HIS A 195 -5.62 -5.13 19.93
N SER A 196 -4.90 -4.76 20.99
CA SER A 196 -4.03 -3.57 21.03
C SER A 196 -2.69 -3.88 21.72
N ASP A 197 -1.78 -2.93 21.71
CA ASP A 197 -0.69 -2.91 22.66
C ASP A 197 -1.18 -2.52 24.07
N ARG A 198 -0.24 -2.42 25.05
CA ARG A 198 -0.53 -2.05 26.44
C ARG A 198 -0.41 -0.54 26.69
N GLY A 199 -0.57 0.29 25.66
CA GLY A 199 -0.55 1.75 25.83
C GLY A 199 -1.61 2.22 26.83
N CYS A 200 -1.28 3.26 27.59
CA CYS A 200 -2.17 3.81 28.63
C CYS A 200 -3.56 4.22 28.09
N GLN A 201 -3.66 4.53 26.80
CA GLN A 201 -4.91 4.86 26.13
C GLN A 201 -5.85 3.65 26.10
N TYR A 202 -5.31 2.48 25.77
CA TYR A 202 -6.07 1.22 25.65
C TYR A 202 -6.39 0.59 27.03
N THR A 203 -5.53 0.81 28.04
CA THR A 203 -5.76 0.32 29.41
C THR A 203 -6.63 1.28 30.24
N SER A 204 -7.03 2.43 29.69
CA SER A 204 -7.89 3.39 30.40
C SER A 204 -9.26 2.80 30.70
N ASP A 205 -9.81 3.14 31.88
CA ASP A 205 -11.10 2.61 32.33
C ASP A 205 -12.25 2.97 31.37
N ALA A 206 -12.20 4.19 30.78
CA ALA A 206 -13.18 4.63 29.81
C ALA A 206 -13.18 3.77 28.53
N TYR A 207 -11.99 3.42 28.02
CA TYR A 207 -11.86 2.59 26.83
C TYR A 207 -12.30 1.15 27.11
N GLN A 208 -11.85 0.57 28.23
CA GLN A 208 -12.23 -0.78 28.67
C GLN A 208 -13.74 -0.89 28.93
N HIS A 209 -14.34 0.13 29.55
CA HIS A 209 -15.78 0.19 29.75
C HIS A 209 -16.53 0.19 28.41
N THR A 210 -16.06 0.93 27.42
CA THR A 210 -16.64 0.95 26.07
C THR A 210 -16.63 -0.43 25.44
N LEU A 211 -15.49 -1.14 25.45
CA LEU A 211 -15.38 -2.48 24.89
C LEU A 211 -16.34 -3.46 25.59
N LYS A 212 -16.40 -3.41 26.94
CA LYS A 212 -17.27 -4.25 27.75
C LYS A 212 -18.75 -4.00 27.46
N THR A 213 -19.16 -2.74 27.35
CA THR A 213 -20.55 -2.35 27.05
C THR A 213 -21.00 -2.85 25.70
N LEU A 214 -20.09 -2.90 24.73
CA LEU A 214 -20.34 -3.38 23.37
C LEU A 214 -20.16 -4.91 23.23
N GLY A 215 -19.83 -5.63 24.30
CA GLY A 215 -19.58 -7.07 24.26
C GLY A 215 -18.35 -7.47 23.44
N ILE A 216 -17.40 -6.54 23.24
CA ILE A 216 -16.17 -6.75 22.49
C ILE A 216 -15.12 -7.36 23.41
N GLN A 217 -14.54 -8.48 23.02
CA GLN A 217 -13.50 -9.16 23.79
C GLN A 217 -12.17 -8.42 23.66
N CYS A 218 -11.60 -7.96 24.78
CA CYS A 218 -10.30 -7.28 24.79
C CYS A 218 -9.15 -8.30 24.77
N SER A 219 -8.12 -7.99 24.01
CA SER A 219 -6.84 -8.70 23.96
C SER A 219 -5.70 -7.70 23.91
N MET A 220 -4.60 -7.97 24.62
CA MET A 220 -3.44 -7.08 24.64
C MET A 220 -2.14 -7.82 24.39
N SER A 221 -1.21 -7.18 23.67
CA SER A 221 0.14 -7.70 23.44
C SER A 221 0.86 -8.01 24.75
N ARG A 222 1.78 -8.96 24.74
CA ARG A 222 2.67 -9.20 25.88
C ARG A 222 3.70 -8.07 26.00
N THR A 223 4.14 -7.79 27.21
CA THR A 223 5.19 -6.78 27.45
C THR A 223 6.45 -7.12 26.64
N GLY A 224 6.96 -6.16 25.89
CA GLY A 224 8.18 -6.31 25.10
C GLY A 224 8.07 -7.21 23.86
N CYS A 225 6.88 -7.69 23.51
CA CYS A 225 6.68 -8.52 22.33
C CYS A 225 6.03 -7.72 21.19
N CYS A 226 6.86 -7.06 20.38
CA CYS A 226 6.40 -6.28 19.21
C CYS A 226 5.69 -7.15 18.15
N TYR A 227 6.04 -8.44 18.05
CA TYR A 227 5.41 -9.36 17.10
C TYR A 227 3.93 -9.60 17.34
N ASP A 228 3.43 -9.32 18.55
CA ASP A 228 2.02 -9.52 18.89
C ASP A 228 1.10 -8.52 18.15
N ASN A 229 1.64 -7.39 17.63
CA ASN A 229 0.90 -6.42 16.81
C ASN A 229 1.55 -6.18 15.42
N ALA A 230 2.22 -7.19 14.86
CA ALA A 230 3.00 -7.08 13.62
C ALA A 230 2.18 -6.59 12.41
N VAL A 231 0.87 -6.82 12.39
CA VAL A 231 -0.01 -6.35 11.31
C VAL A 231 -0.14 -4.83 11.32
N MET A 232 -0.28 -4.22 12.51
CA MET A 232 -0.34 -2.77 12.66
C MET A 232 1.00 -2.12 12.36
N GLU A 233 2.12 -2.72 12.84
CA GLU A 233 3.46 -2.27 12.48
C GLU A 233 3.65 -2.26 10.95
N ARG A 234 3.19 -3.31 10.26
CA ARG A 234 3.26 -3.39 8.80
C ARG A 234 2.38 -2.37 8.11
N PHE A 235 1.20 -2.07 8.63
CA PHE A 235 0.33 -1.02 8.11
C PHE A 235 1.00 0.35 8.23
N PHE A 236 1.50 0.73 9.41
CA PHE A 236 2.15 2.01 9.61
C PHE A 236 3.47 2.14 8.85
N TRP A 237 4.20 1.03 8.72
CA TRP A 237 5.36 1.01 7.85
C TRP A 237 4.97 1.35 6.40
N SER A 238 3.89 0.73 5.89
CA SER A 238 3.40 1.01 4.54
C SER A 238 2.93 2.47 4.40
N LEU A 239 2.12 2.97 5.33
CA LEU A 239 1.67 4.37 5.35
C LEU A 239 2.87 5.34 5.29
N LYS A 240 3.87 5.12 6.15
CA LYS A 240 5.03 6.02 6.23
C LYS A 240 5.91 5.94 4.99
N HIS A 241 6.31 4.75 4.58
CA HIS A 241 7.29 4.58 3.51
C HIS A 241 6.71 4.72 2.10
N GLU A 242 5.44 4.43 1.93
CA GLU A 242 4.77 4.56 0.64
C GLU A 242 4.20 5.98 0.44
N TRP A 243 3.85 6.71 1.53
CA TRP A 243 3.06 7.92 1.41
C TRP A 243 3.58 9.10 2.22
N THR A 244 3.55 9.05 3.57
CA THR A 244 3.73 10.26 4.39
C THR A 244 5.17 10.74 4.46
N ASN A 245 6.20 9.87 4.41
CA ASN A 245 7.60 10.27 4.44
C ASN A 245 8.06 11.04 3.18
N HIS A 246 7.22 11.11 2.17
CA HIS A 246 7.47 11.86 0.93
C HIS A 246 6.76 13.22 0.90
N GLN A 247 6.16 13.64 2.02
CA GLN A 247 5.37 14.85 2.16
C GLN A 247 5.78 15.63 3.41
N THR A 248 5.57 16.93 3.37
CA THR A 248 5.64 17.82 4.52
C THR A 248 4.26 18.33 4.83
N PHE A 249 3.89 18.44 6.09
CA PHE A 249 2.58 18.87 6.53
C PHE A 249 2.71 20.14 7.36
N ASP A 250 1.95 21.17 7.03
CA ASP A 250 1.95 22.41 7.81
C ASP A 250 1.27 22.20 9.19
N ASN A 251 0.18 21.41 9.22
CA ASN A 251 -0.64 21.23 10.42
C ASN A 251 -1.43 19.92 10.38
N LEU A 252 -2.24 19.68 11.43
CA LEU A 252 -3.12 18.52 11.55
C LEU A 252 -4.10 18.39 10.36
N ALA A 253 -4.66 19.48 9.85
CA ALA A 253 -5.64 19.43 8.77
C ALA A 253 -5.00 18.92 7.46
N ALA A 254 -3.79 19.39 7.12
CA ALA A 254 -3.03 18.93 5.97
C ALA A 254 -2.64 17.44 6.11
N ALA A 255 -2.15 17.04 7.28
CA ALA A 255 -1.82 15.64 7.57
C ALA A 255 -3.07 14.74 7.49
N ARG A 256 -4.21 15.19 8.06
CA ARG A 256 -5.49 14.44 8.02
C ARG A 256 -6.00 14.24 6.60
N LEU A 257 -5.94 15.24 5.75
CA LEU A 257 -6.34 15.12 4.35
C LEU A 257 -5.47 14.11 3.60
N SER A 258 -4.16 14.12 3.85
CA SER A 258 -3.23 13.18 3.24
C SER A 258 -3.46 11.74 3.71
N VAL A 259 -3.67 11.52 5.02
CA VAL A 259 -3.99 10.21 5.59
C VAL A 259 -5.34 9.71 5.08
N PHE A 260 -6.35 10.57 4.98
CA PHE A 260 -7.64 10.23 4.36
C PHE A 260 -7.46 9.70 2.93
N ARG A 261 -6.71 10.43 2.10
CA ARG A 261 -6.40 9.99 0.73
C ARG A 261 -5.70 8.64 0.71
N TYR A 262 -4.72 8.43 1.61
CA TYR A 262 -4.03 7.15 1.68
C TYR A 262 -4.99 6.02 2.08
N ILE A 263 -5.74 6.17 3.16
CA ILE A 263 -6.59 5.09 3.70
C ILE A 263 -7.78 4.82 2.78
N GLU A 264 -8.57 5.85 2.46
CA GLU A 264 -9.87 5.64 1.81
C GLU A 264 -9.74 5.45 0.30
N THR A 265 -8.89 6.26 -0.36
CA THR A 265 -8.82 6.22 -1.83
C THR A 265 -7.74 5.30 -2.37
N PHE A 266 -6.71 4.99 -1.58
CA PHE A 266 -5.62 4.14 -2.04
C PHE A 266 -5.54 2.80 -1.29
N TYR A 267 -5.33 2.80 0.03
CA TYR A 267 -5.07 1.58 0.80
C TYR A 267 -6.23 0.58 0.73
N ASN A 268 -7.45 1.03 1.03
CA ASN A 268 -8.63 0.17 1.06
C ASN A 268 -9.11 -0.22 -0.35
N SER A 269 -8.97 0.66 -1.35
CA SER A 269 -9.63 0.51 -2.65
C SER A 269 -8.72 0.22 -3.84
N GLN A 270 -7.41 0.55 -3.75
CA GLN A 270 -6.49 0.38 -4.88
C GLN A 270 -5.25 -0.44 -4.54
N ARG A 271 -4.78 -0.39 -3.27
CA ARG A 271 -3.54 -1.03 -2.88
C ARG A 271 -3.65 -2.55 -2.87
N LEU A 272 -2.88 -3.21 -3.73
CA LEU A 272 -2.82 -4.68 -3.80
C LEU A 272 -2.05 -5.25 -2.59
N HIS A 273 -2.63 -6.27 -1.96
CA HIS A 273 -2.06 -6.98 -0.82
C HIS A 273 -1.67 -8.40 -1.21
N GLN A 274 -0.39 -8.74 -1.02
CA GLN A 274 0.10 -10.08 -1.33
C GLN A 274 -0.61 -11.16 -0.49
N THR A 275 -0.88 -10.87 0.78
CA THR A 275 -1.60 -11.78 1.70
C THR A 275 -3.08 -11.99 1.34
N LEU A 276 -3.63 -11.15 0.47
CA LEU A 276 -4.98 -11.23 -0.06
C LEU A 276 -4.96 -11.65 -1.55
N ASN A 277 -4.00 -12.45 -1.98
CA ASN A 277 -3.83 -12.87 -3.37
C ASN A 277 -3.77 -11.70 -4.37
N TYR A 278 -3.17 -10.58 -3.95
CA TYR A 278 -3.10 -9.32 -4.70
C TYR A 278 -4.47 -8.67 -4.97
N LEU A 279 -5.47 -8.95 -4.16
CA LEU A 279 -6.69 -8.15 -4.09
C LEU A 279 -6.48 -6.92 -3.21
N THR A 280 -7.32 -5.91 -3.41
CA THR A 280 -7.45 -4.81 -2.44
C THR A 280 -8.32 -5.27 -1.25
N PRO A 281 -8.25 -4.61 -0.08
CA PRO A 281 -9.15 -4.90 1.03
C PRO A 281 -10.64 -4.92 0.64
N ASN A 282 -11.07 -3.93 -0.16
CA ASN A 282 -12.47 -3.85 -0.61
C ASN A 282 -12.85 -4.99 -1.55
N GLN A 283 -11.98 -5.35 -2.52
CA GLN A 283 -12.22 -6.47 -3.43
C GLN A 283 -12.29 -7.80 -2.67
N PHE A 284 -11.35 -8.00 -1.73
CA PHE A 284 -11.33 -9.22 -0.92
C PHE A 284 -12.62 -9.39 -0.11
N GLU A 285 -13.14 -8.32 0.51
CA GLU A 285 -14.42 -8.38 1.22
C GLU A 285 -15.60 -8.66 0.28
N ALA A 286 -15.62 -8.04 -0.90
CA ALA A 286 -16.68 -8.24 -1.87
C ALA A 286 -16.72 -9.69 -2.40
N GLU A 287 -15.55 -10.29 -2.68
CA GLU A 287 -15.45 -11.67 -3.16
C GLU A 287 -15.77 -12.72 -2.07
N ASN A 288 -15.57 -12.38 -0.79
CA ASN A 288 -15.77 -13.26 0.34
C ASN A 288 -16.98 -12.86 1.21
N ALA A 289 -17.83 -11.96 0.70
CA ALA A 289 -19.10 -11.65 1.37
C ALA A 289 -19.98 -12.91 1.42
N PRO A 290 -20.62 -13.20 2.58
CA PRO A 290 -21.60 -14.29 2.62
C PRO A 290 -22.65 -14.02 1.55
N ALA A 291 -22.98 -15.06 0.75
CA ALA A 291 -24.05 -14.94 -0.23
C ALA A 291 -25.32 -14.48 0.52
N THR A 292 -25.78 -13.30 0.16
CA THR A 292 -27.06 -12.77 0.70
C THR A 292 -28.10 -13.80 0.31
N ALA A 293 -28.67 -14.53 1.29
CA ALA A 293 -29.81 -15.37 1.04
C ALA A 293 -30.92 -14.46 0.48
N ALA A 294 -31.26 -14.69 -0.79
CA ALA A 294 -32.32 -13.98 -1.48
C ALA A 294 -33.68 -14.37 -0.91
#